data_1a8e9e9a308c770004e37c53fdbd563c
#
_entry.id   1a8e9e9a308c770004e37c53fdbd563c
#
_cell.length_a   1.000
_cell.length_b   1.000
_cell.length_c   1.000
_cell.angle_alpha   90.00
_cell.angle_beta   90.00
_cell.angle_gamma   90.00
#
_symmetry.space_group_name_H-M   'P 1'
#
loop_
_entity.id
_entity.type
_entity.pdbx_description
1 polymer ?
#
loop_
_entity_poly.entity_id
_entity_poly.type
_entity_poly.pdbx_seq_one_letter_code
_entity_poly.pdbx_strand_id
1 'polypeptide(L)'
;MQHLKLGILQFDQVWEDKQANFERIKALLAGCQQLDLLLLPEMFHTGFSMQIALADDWQNSTGLQFLKTIAQAYDTAIYTSLMVQDHAAFYNRGVFIEPNGTVYTYDKRKAFGLGGEDEYFKNGSSEQIVTYKNWRFNLQICYDLRFPELIRNRIDQDGTVAYDVLLNVANWPQKRISHWDALLKARAIENQCYVIGCNRIGTDGKALVYNGHSQVLNMFGEHLSTPHEQVGIYVVELDHEALQMGRKALPFLKDA
;
A
#
# COMPACT_ATOMS: atom_id res chain seq x y z
N MET A 1 2.93 -20.95 -3.92
CA MET A 1 3.04 -20.87 -2.44
C MET A 1 1.64 -20.65 -1.92
N GLN A 2 1.19 -21.48 -0.97
CA GLN A 2 -0.19 -21.47 -0.47
C GLN A 2 -0.40 -20.39 0.59
N HIS A 3 0.65 -20.10 1.37
CA HIS A 3 0.66 -19.08 2.40
C HIS A 3 1.59 -17.92 2.02
N LEU A 4 1.24 -16.70 2.44
CA LEU A 4 2.05 -15.50 2.26
C LEU A 4 2.21 -14.78 3.61
N LYS A 5 3.44 -14.62 4.06
CA LYS A 5 3.76 -13.90 5.29
C LYS A 5 3.98 -12.43 5.00
N LEU A 6 3.03 -11.61 5.44
CA LEU A 6 2.98 -10.17 5.17
C LEU A 6 3.31 -9.38 6.43
N GLY A 7 4.09 -8.31 6.29
CA GLY A 7 4.35 -7.32 7.33
C GLY A 7 3.79 -5.95 6.95
N ILE A 8 3.20 -5.25 7.91
CA ILE A 8 2.80 -3.85 7.79
C ILE A 8 3.68 -3.03 8.74
N LEU A 9 4.50 -2.15 8.20
CA LEU A 9 5.32 -1.25 8.99
C LEU A 9 4.56 0.07 9.17
N GLN A 10 3.94 0.25 10.33
CA GLN A 10 3.29 1.48 10.75
C GLN A 10 4.24 2.33 11.56
N PHE A 11 4.56 3.55 11.10
CA PHE A 11 5.51 4.40 11.80
C PHE A 11 5.17 5.89 11.68
N ASP A 12 5.75 6.68 12.57
CA ASP A 12 5.68 8.12 12.51
C ASP A 12 6.72 8.65 11.51
N GLN A 13 6.26 9.09 10.34
CA GLN A 13 7.11 9.67 9.31
C GLN A 13 7.64 11.03 9.76
N VAL A 14 8.96 11.22 9.70
CA VAL A 14 9.56 12.55 9.88
C VAL A 14 9.20 13.40 8.67
N TRP A 15 8.55 14.53 8.94
CA TRP A 15 8.06 15.41 7.90
C TRP A 15 9.20 15.98 7.07
N GLU A 16 9.16 15.75 5.75
CA GLU A 16 10.09 16.28 4.74
C GLU A 16 11.57 15.92 4.94
N ASP A 17 11.88 14.91 5.75
CA ASP A 17 13.24 14.44 6.00
C ASP A 17 13.44 12.98 5.56
N LYS A 18 13.92 12.82 4.33
CA LYS A 18 14.15 11.50 3.74
C LYS A 18 15.16 10.66 4.54
N GLN A 19 16.26 11.27 4.94
CA GLN A 19 17.33 10.54 5.61
C GLN A 19 16.88 10.05 6.99
N ALA A 20 16.19 10.89 7.76
CA ALA A 20 15.64 10.50 9.05
C ALA A 20 14.62 9.36 8.90
N ASN A 21 13.78 9.37 7.85
CA ASN A 21 12.86 8.29 7.57
C ASN A 21 13.59 6.98 7.19
N PHE A 22 14.65 7.03 6.40
CA PHE A 22 15.46 5.85 6.08
C PHE A 22 16.08 5.22 7.32
N GLU A 23 16.67 6.03 8.21
CA GLU A 23 17.26 5.52 9.46
C GLU A 23 16.21 4.96 10.41
N ARG A 24 15.04 5.60 10.51
CA ARG A 24 13.91 5.10 11.31
C ARG A 24 13.42 3.73 10.82
N ILE A 25 13.29 3.56 9.52
CA ILE A 25 12.87 2.29 8.91
C ILE A 25 13.93 1.21 9.16
N LYS A 26 15.22 1.49 8.97
CA LYS A 26 16.29 0.54 9.29
C LYS A 26 16.25 0.09 10.75
N ALA A 27 16.05 1.04 11.67
CA ALA A 27 15.97 0.74 13.10
C ALA A 27 14.75 -0.15 13.43
N LEU A 28 13.60 0.10 12.81
CA LEU A 28 12.39 -0.72 13.00
C LEU A 28 12.51 -2.11 12.38
N LEU A 29 13.25 -2.25 11.29
CA LEU A 29 13.51 -3.54 10.65
C LEU A 29 14.59 -4.36 11.35
N ALA A 30 15.38 -3.76 12.25
CA ALA A 30 16.42 -4.48 12.99
C ALA A 30 15.78 -5.58 13.84
N GLY A 31 16.13 -6.84 13.56
CA GLY A 31 15.56 -8.02 14.23
C GLY A 31 14.17 -8.44 13.71
N CYS A 32 13.68 -7.82 12.62
CA CYS A 32 12.47 -8.30 11.99
C CYS A 32 12.65 -9.74 11.45
N GLN A 33 11.65 -10.57 11.69
CA GLN A 33 11.61 -11.90 11.09
C GLN A 33 11.45 -11.80 9.56
N GLN A 34 11.86 -12.84 8.84
CA GLN A 34 11.68 -12.88 7.39
C GLN A 34 10.20 -12.79 7.00
N LEU A 35 9.92 -11.96 6.00
CA LEU A 35 8.61 -11.72 5.42
C LEU A 35 8.65 -12.03 3.92
N ASP A 36 7.51 -12.36 3.34
CA ASP A 36 7.37 -12.43 1.88
C ASP A 36 7.11 -11.05 1.27
N LEU A 37 6.32 -10.22 1.96
CA LEU A 37 5.96 -8.87 1.53
C LEU A 37 5.90 -7.92 2.74
N LEU A 38 6.46 -6.72 2.57
CA LEU A 38 6.41 -5.62 3.54
C LEU A 38 5.71 -4.42 2.93
N LEU A 39 4.75 -3.83 3.65
CA LEU A 39 4.14 -2.55 3.28
C LEU A 39 4.70 -1.42 4.13
N LEU A 40 5.00 -0.28 3.48
CA LEU A 40 5.28 1.01 4.11
C LEU A 40 4.16 2.00 3.77
N PRO A 41 3.92 3.04 4.58
CA PRO A 41 2.91 4.07 4.28
C PRO A 41 3.18 4.83 2.98
N GLU A 42 2.17 5.54 2.48
CA GLU A 42 2.27 6.45 1.33
C GLU A 42 3.37 7.49 1.54
N MET A 43 4.12 7.82 0.45
CA MET A 43 5.23 8.79 0.48
C MET A 43 6.14 8.59 1.70
N PHE A 44 6.55 7.34 1.93
CA PHE A 44 7.20 6.87 3.16
C PHE A 44 8.43 7.72 3.56
N HIS A 45 9.07 8.37 2.59
CA HIS A 45 10.33 9.07 2.78
C HIS A 45 10.18 10.58 3.03
N THR A 46 9.01 11.19 2.65
CA THR A 46 8.75 12.63 2.80
C THR A 46 7.56 12.95 3.70
N GLY A 47 6.66 11.98 3.92
CA GLY A 47 5.30 12.27 4.32
C GLY A 47 4.49 12.86 3.16
N PHE A 48 3.19 13.07 3.38
CA PHE A 48 2.27 13.60 2.36
C PHE A 48 2.45 15.12 2.20
N SER A 49 3.60 15.50 1.64
CA SER A 49 3.97 16.89 1.36
C SER A 49 3.66 17.28 -0.09
N MET A 50 3.34 18.57 -0.30
CA MET A 50 3.20 19.18 -1.63
C MET A 50 4.46 19.96 -2.03
N GLN A 51 5.54 19.83 -1.26
CA GLN A 51 6.84 20.45 -1.56
C GLN A 51 7.55 19.67 -2.67
N ILE A 52 7.22 19.96 -3.92
CA ILE A 52 7.72 19.23 -5.10
C ILE A 52 9.25 19.29 -5.27
N ALA A 53 9.92 20.27 -4.64
CA ALA A 53 11.39 20.31 -4.59
C ALA A 53 12.01 19.09 -3.87
N LEU A 54 11.22 18.35 -3.10
CA LEU A 54 11.62 17.10 -2.44
C LEU A 54 11.44 15.87 -3.34
N ALA A 55 10.82 16.00 -4.51
CA ALA A 55 10.61 14.87 -5.38
C ALA A 55 11.95 14.25 -5.83
N ASP A 56 12.03 12.93 -5.81
CA ASP A 56 13.16 12.23 -6.40
C ASP A 56 13.05 12.30 -7.93
N ASP A 57 14.15 12.54 -8.60
CA ASP A 57 14.26 12.23 -10.02
C ASP A 57 14.05 10.72 -10.21
N TRP A 58 13.11 10.32 -11.07
CA TRP A 58 12.75 8.89 -11.20
C TRP A 58 13.94 8.02 -11.62
N GLN A 59 14.81 8.52 -12.48
CA GLN A 59 15.97 7.77 -12.99
C GLN A 59 17.05 7.59 -11.91
N ASN A 60 17.12 8.51 -10.94
CA ASN A 60 18.14 8.55 -9.89
C ASN A 60 17.52 8.60 -8.48
N SER A 61 16.33 8.02 -8.29
CA SER A 61 15.59 8.09 -7.04
C SER A 61 16.33 7.45 -5.88
N THR A 62 16.62 8.27 -4.86
CA THR A 62 17.25 7.83 -3.61
C THR A 62 16.32 6.94 -2.81
N GLY A 63 15.01 7.24 -2.82
CA GLY A 63 13.98 6.43 -2.18
C GLY A 63 13.88 5.04 -2.82
N LEU A 64 13.91 4.96 -4.16
CA LEU A 64 13.89 3.68 -4.86
C LEU A 64 15.14 2.84 -4.58
N GLN A 65 16.32 3.46 -4.56
CA GLN A 65 17.57 2.76 -4.23
C GLN A 65 17.56 2.24 -2.80
N PHE A 66 17.08 3.04 -1.85
CA PHE A 66 16.89 2.61 -0.47
C PHE A 66 16.00 1.37 -0.39
N LEU A 67 14.83 1.39 -1.04
CA LEU A 67 13.88 0.27 -1.05
C LEU A 67 14.49 -0.99 -1.69
N LYS A 68 15.22 -0.87 -2.80
CA LYS A 68 15.93 -2.01 -3.42
C LYS A 68 16.95 -2.63 -2.47
N THR A 69 17.70 -1.78 -1.75
CA THR A 69 18.68 -2.26 -0.77
C THR A 69 18.01 -3.04 0.36
N ILE A 70 16.90 -2.55 0.89
CA ILE A 70 16.13 -3.23 1.94
C ILE A 70 15.50 -4.53 1.40
N ALA A 71 14.85 -4.49 0.23
CA ALA A 71 14.23 -5.67 -0.37
C ALA A 71 15.23 -6.82 -0.54
N GLN A 72 16.42 -6.51 -1.06
CA GLN A 72 17.50 -7.48 -1.22
C GLN A 72 18.07 -7.97 0.11
N ALA A 73 18.33 -7.06 1.06
CA ALA A 73 18.96 -7.41 2.35
C ALA A 73 18.07 -8.31 3.22
N TYR A 74 16.75 -8.15 3.14
CA TYR A 74 15.78 -8.92 3.92
C TYR A 74 15.09 -10.04 3.11
N ASP A 75 15.45 -10.23 1.83
CA ASP A 75 14.79 -11.17 0.90
C ASP A 75 13.26 -11.04 0.94
N THR A 76 12.77 -9.79 0.88
CA THR A 76 11.37 -9.42 1.08
C THR A 76 10.91 -8.48 -0.02
N ALA A 77 9.77 -8.74 -0.68
CA ALA A 77 9.16 -7.75 -1.56
C ALA A 77 8.64 -6.54 -0.75
N ILE A 78 8.62 -5.37 -1.36
CA ILE A 78 8.15 -4.14 -0.67
C ILE A 78 7.12 -3.43 -1.54
N TYR A 79 6.01 -2.97 -0.92
CA TYR A 79 5.09 -2.03 -1.54
C TYR A 79 4.94 -0.75 -0.72
N THR A 80 5.07 0.40 -1.39
CA THR A 80 4.87 1.74 -0.83
C THR A 80 4.69 2.76 -1.96
N SER A 81 4.64 4.06 -1.66
CA SER A 81 4.73 5.10 -2.69
C SER A 81 5.83 6.13 -2.42
N LEU A 82 6.23 6.78 -3.51
CA LEU A 82 7.27 7.80 -3.58
C LEU A 82 6.71 9.09 -4.21
N MET A 83 7.19 10.23 -3.74
CA MET A 83 7.08 11.49 -4.45
C MET A 83 8.20 11.52 -5.49
N VAL A 84 7.85 11.50 -6.77
CA VAL A 84 8.84 11.46 -7.86
C VAL A 84 8.55 12.49 -8.94
N GLN A 85 9.61 12.96 -9.58
CA GLN A 85 9.56 13.66 -10.84
C GLN A 85 9.97 12.69 -11.96
N ASP A 86 9.10 12.52 -12.95
CA ASP A 86 9.39 11.73 -14.15
C ASP A 86 9.15 12.61 -15.37
N HIS A 87 10.21 12.87 -16.15
CA HIS A 87 10.24 13.90 -17.17
C HIS A 87 9.80 15.27 -16.62
N ALA A 88 8.72 15.85 -17.18
CA ALA A 88 8.22 17.16 -16.80
C ALA A 88 7.08 17.12 -15.78
N ALA A 89 6.75 15.96 -15.21
CA ALA A 89 5.60 15.80 -14.34
C ALA A 89 5.98 15.16 -12.99
N PHE A 90 5.20 15.49 -11.96
CA PHE A 90 5.33 14.91 -10.63
C PHE A 90 4.23 13.87 -10.40
N TYR A 91 4.58 12.81 -9.67
CA TYR A 91 3.67 11.69 -9.38
C TYR A 91 3.80 11.26 -7.93
N ASN A 92 2.67 10.86 -7.35
CA ASN A 92 2.63 9.99 -6.20
C ASN A 92 2.67 8.55 -6.74
N ARG A 93 3.88 8.00 -6.86
CA ARG A 93 4.13 6.73 -7.54
C ARG A 93 4.27 5.59 -6.56
N GLY A 94 3.33 4.65 -6.61
CA GLY A 94 3.45 3.35 -5.98
C GLY A 94 4.56 2.52 -6.63
N VAL A 95 5.35 1.85 -5.80
CA VAL A 95 6.39 0.94 -6.25
C VAL A 95 6.26 -0.40 -5.53
N PHE A 96 6.13 -1.46 -6.31
CA PHE A 96 6.25 -2.83 -5.81
C PHE A 96 7.60 -3.36 -6.27
N ILE A 97 8.45 -3.74 -5.32
CA ILE A 97 9.84 -4.12 -5.57
C ILE A 97 10.03 -5.54 -5.08
N GLU A 98 10.50 -6.43 -5.96
CA GLU A 98 10.89 -7.78 -5.59
C GLU A 98 12.34 -7.82 -5.07
N PRO A 99 12.72 -8.84 -4.27
CA PRO A 99 14.09 -8.99 -3.75
C PRO A 99 15.17 -9.05 -4.86
N ASN A 100 14.81 -9.55 -6.04
CA ASN A 100 15.69 -9.63 -7.23
C ASN A 100 15.91 -8.27 -7.92
N GLY A 101 15.25 -7.20 -7.42
CA GLY A 101 15.36 -5.84 -7.96
C GLY A 101 14.34 -5.48 -9.04
N THR A 102 13.44 -6.42 -9.43
CA THR A 102 12.31 -6.11 -10.34
C THR A 102 11.39 -5.08 -9.70
N VAL A 103 10.97 -4.08 -10.49
CA VAL A 103 10.13 -2.97 -10.02
C VAL A 103 8.89 -2.87 -10.89
N TYR A 104 7.73 -2.84 -10.24
CA TYR A 104 6.45 -2.51 -10.86
C TYR A 104 5.98 -1.16 -10.31
N THR A 105 5.38 -0.33 -11.16
CA THR A 105 4.96 1.02 -10.81
C THR A 105 3.46 1.21 -10.97
N TYR A 106 2.88 2.04 -10.10
CA TYR A 106 1.50 2.45 -10.13
C TYR A 106 1.42 3.94 -9.79
N ASP A 107 1.04 4.79 -10.72
CA ASP A 107 0.79 6.19 -10.43
C ASP A 107 -0.62 6.36 -9.87
N LYS A 108 -0.73 7.00 -8.70
CA LYS A 108 -2.00 7.26 -8.02
C LYS A 108 -3.03 7.85 -8.98
N ARG A 109 -4.20 7.21 -9.11
CA ARG A 109 -5.21 7.60 -10.10
C ARG A 109 -6.14 8.71 -9.63
N LYS A 110 -6.23 8.94 -8.32
CA LYS A 110 -7.05 10.00 -7.73
C LYS A 110 -6.22 10.85 -6.78
N ALA A 111 -5.75 11.98 -7.26
CA ALA A 111 -5.13 12.99 -6.41
C ALA A 111 -6.14 13.54 -5.40
N PHE A 112 -5.69 13.79 -4.18
CA PHE A 112 -6.52 14.30 -3.10
C PHE A 112 -6.62 15.84 -3.16
N GLY A 113 -7.61 16.37 -3.90
CA GLY A 113 -7.78 17.82 -4.14
C GLY A 113 -7.95 18.65 -2.86
N LEU A 114 -8.66 18.14 -1.82
CA LEU A 114 -8.75 18.85 -0.54
C LEU A 114 -7.36 19.05 0.13
N GLY A 115 -6.37 18.26 -0.23
CA GLY A 115 -4.97 18.40 0.20
C GLY A 115 -4.10 19.20 -0.75
N GLY A 116 -4.64 19.63 -1.90
CA GLY A 116 -3.92 20.32 -2.96
C GLY A 116 -3.05 19.40 -3.83
N GLU A 117 -3.23 18.07 -3.73
CA GLU A 117 -2.41 17.11 -4.48
C GLU A 117 -2.59 17.25 -5.99
N ASP A 118 -3.80 17.56 -6.45
CA ASP A 118 -4.16 17.72 -7.87
C ASP A 118 -3.56 18.98 -8.53
N GLU A 119 -3.07 19.93 -7.74
CA GLU A 119 -2.36 21.10 -8.24
C GLU A 119 -0.91 20.78 -8.64
N TYR A 120 -0.32 19.74 -8.04
CA TYR A 120 1.11 19.42 -8.18
C TYR A 120 1.37 18.08 -8.84
N PHE A 121 0.54 17.07 -8.57
CA PHE A 121 0.76 15.70 -9.01
C PHE A 121 -0.20 15.28 -10.12
N LYS A 122 0.35 14.68 -11.15
CA LYS A 122 -0.44 14.12 -12.25
C LYS A 122 -1.08 12.80 -11.84
N ASN A 123 -2.36 12.64 -12.16
CA ASN A 123 -3.05 11.37 -11.98
C ASN A 123 -2.53 10.29 -12.93
N GLY A 124 -2.38 9.07 -12.43
CA GLY A 124 -2.21 7.88 -13.24
C GLY A 124 -3.48 7.53 -14.02
N SER A 125 -3.33 6.70 -15.04
CA SER A 125 -4.44 6.27 -15.90
C SER A 125 -4.69 4.77 -15.89
N SER A 126 -3.76 3.97 -15.36
CA SER A 126 -3.76 2.52 -15.49
C SER A 126 -3.90 1.81 -14.14
N GLU A 127 -4.64 0.71 -14.12
CA GLU A 127 -4.58 -0.28 -13.07
C GLU A 127 -3.22 -0.99 -13.11
N GLN A 128 -2.72 -1.36 -11.95
CA GLN A 128 -1.53 -2.22 -11.84
C GLN A 128 -1.84 -3.41 -10.96
N ILE A 129 -1.78 -4.61 -11.55
CA ILE A 129 -1.84 -5.88 -10.84
C ILE A 129 -0.47 -6.54 -10.99
N VAL A 130 0.14 -6.92 -9.86
CA VAL A 130 1.45 -7.58 -9.80
C VAL A 130 1.25 -9.03 -9.39
N THR A 131 1.89 -9.96 -10.10
CA THR A 131 1.95 -11.37 -9.67
C THR A 131 3.29 -11.64 -8.99
N TYR A 132 3.24 -12.03 -7.71
CA TYR A 132 4.41 -12.40 -6.93
C TYR A 132 4.09 -13.62 -6.05
N LYS A 133 4.95 -14.64 -6.07
CA LYS A 133 4.77 -15.90 -5.33
C LYS A 133 3.38 -16.57 -5.56
N ASN A 134 2.85 -16.48 -6.76
CA ASN A 134 1.52 -16.97 -7.18
C ASN A 134 0.32 -16.24 -6.53
N TRP A 135 0.55 -15.07 -5.94
CA TRP A 135 -0.49 -14.16 -5.48
C TRP A 135 -0.59 -12.97 -6.44
N ARG A 136 -1.79 -12.48 -6.66
CA ARG A 136 -2.05 -11.29 -7.50
C ARG A 136 -2.45 -10.11 -6.62
N PHE A 137 -1.68 -9.04 -6.71
CA PHE A 137 -1.81 -7.83 -5.89
C PHE A 137 -2.29 -6.66 -6.74
N ASN A 138 -3.44 -6.08 -6.38
CA ASN A 138 -3.90 -4.81 -6.93
C ASN A 138 -3.32 -3.67 -6.09
N LEU A 139 -2.59 -2.76 -6.73
CA LEU A 139 -1.88 -1.67 -6.08
C LEU A 139 -2.74 -0.42 -6.01
N GLN A 140 -2.92 0.15 -4.82
CA GLN A 140 -3.69 1.37 -4.58
C GLN A 140 -2.98 2.29 -3.60
N ILE A 141 -3.27 3.60 -3.69
CA ILE A 141 -2.70 4.62 -2.83
C ILE A 141 -3.82 5.49 -2.24
N CYS A 142 -3.99 5.41 -0.92
CA CYS A 142 -4.73 6.31 -0.07
C CYS A 142 -6.12 6.68 -0.62
N TYR A 143 -6.26 7.84 -1.25
CA TYR A 143 -7.52 8.40 -1.73
C TYR A 143 -8.22 7.52 -2.78
N ASP A 144 -7.48 6.70 -3.54
CA ASP A 144 -8.03 5.73 -4.49
C ASP A 144 -9.05 4.80 -3.80
N LEU A 145 -8.87 4.50 -2.50
CA LEU A 145 -9.78 3.68 -1.69
C LEU A 145 -11.24 4.16 -1.73
N ARG A 146 -11.49 5.45 -1.98
CA ARG A 146 -12.84 6.02 -2.04
C ARG A 146 -13.60 5.69 -3.32
N PHE A 147 -12.91 5.21 -4.34
CA PHE A 147 -13.43 5.06 -5.69
C PHE A 147 -13.55 3.58 -6.07
N PRO A 148 -14.72 2.94 -5.80
CA PRO A 148 -14.90 1.49 -6.03
C PRO A 148 -14.68 1.10 -7.48
N GLU A 149 -14.98 1.99 -8.44
CA GLU A 149 -14.79 1.75 -9.86
C GLU A 149 -13.32 1.54 -10.26
N LEU A 150 -12.37 2.07 -9.48
CA LEU A 150 -10.93 1.85 -9.70
C LEU A 150 -10.44 0.49 -9.20
N ILE A 151 -11.21 -0.13 -8.30
CA ILE A 151 -10.75 -1.25 -7.48
C ILE A 151 -11.55 -2.51 -7.79
N ARG A 152 -12.63 -2.38 -8.59
CA ARG A 152 -13.56 -3.49 -8.83
C ARG A 152 -12.83 -4.73 -9.32
N ASN A 153 -12.94 -5.83 -8.55
CA ASN A 153 -12.44 -7.13 -8.94
C ASN A 153 -13.35 -7.76 -10.00
N ARG A 154 -12.80 -8.61 -10.82
CA ARG A 154 -13.50 -9.22 -11.95
C ARG A 154 -12.99 -10.63 -12.21
N ILE A 155 -13.75 -11.36 -12.98
CA ILE A 155 -13.32 -12.63 -13.55
C ILE A 155 -12.89 -12.33 -14.99
N ASP A 156 -11.61 -12.60 -15.30
CA ASP A 156 -11.06 -12.45 -16.63
C ASP A 156 -11.59 -13.51 -17.59
N GLN A 157 -11.36 -13.39 -18.89
CA GLN A 157 -11.89 -14.26 -19.93
C GLN A 157 -11.49 -15.75 -19.76
N ASP A 158 -10.37 -16.02 -19.11
CA ASP A 158 -9.88 -17.35 -18.81
C ASP A 158 -10.52 -17.97 -17.54
N GLY A 159 -11.45 -17.26 -16.90
CA GLY A 159 -12.12 -17.69 -15.66
C GLY A 159 -11.34 -17.37 -14.40
N THR A 160 -10.20 -16.68 -14.50
CA THR A 160 -9.39 -16.31 -13.34
C THR A 160 -9.87 -15.01 -12.71
N VAL A 161 -9.89 -14.93 -11.38
CA VAL A 161 -10.19 -13.66 -10.68
C VAL A 161 -9.01 -12.71 -10.82
N ALA A 162 -9.20 -11.45 -11.18
CA ALA A 162 -8.14 -10.53 -11.55
C ALA A 162 -7.10 -10.32 -10.45
N TYR A 163 -7.47 -10.30 -9.17
CA TYR A 163 -6.52 -10.20 -8.07
C TYR A 163 -7.02 -10.89 -6.79
N ASP A 164 -6.09 -11.26 -5.92
CA ASP A 164 -6.31 -11.94 -4.66
C ASP A 164 -6.22 -11.00 -3.46
N VAL A 165 -5.41 -9.96 -3.58
CA VAL A 165 -5.07 -9.02 -2.50
C VAL A 165 -5.13 -7.59 -3.01
N LEU A 166 -5.82 -6.73 -2.29
CA LEU A 166 -5.78 -5.28 -2.46
C LEU A 166 -4.80 -4.67 -1.46
N LEU A 167 -3.78 -3.99 -1.95
CA LEU A 167 -2.82 -3.25 -1.14
C LEU A 167 -3.17 -1.77 -1.19
N ASN A 168 -3.40 -1.13 -0.04
CA ASN A 168 -3.60 0.32 0.05
C ASN A 168 -2.64 0.93 1.08
N VAL A 169 -1.73 1.78 0.61
CA VAL A 169 -0.78 2.52 1.44
C VAL A 169 -1.24 3.98 1.57
N ALA A 170 -1.17 4.56 2.78
CA ALA A 170 -1.83 5.84 3.03
C ALA A 170 -1.12 6.74 4.04
N ASN A 171 -1.45 8.06 3.93
CA ASN A 171 -1.41 9.05 4.99
C ASN A 171 -2.86 9.48 5.28
N TRP A 172 -3.60 8.65 6.02
CA TRP A 172 -5.03 8.85 6.28
C TRP A 172 -5.26 9.44 7.66
N PRO A 173 -5.75 10.70 7.79
CA PRO A 173 -5.82 11.39 9.07
C PRO A 173 -6.87 10.81 10.01
N GLN A 174 -6.61 10.91 11.31
CA GLN A 174 -7.49 10.49 12.41
C GLN A 174 -8.92 11.03 12.27
N LYS A 175 -9.09 12.28 11.84
CA LYS A 175 -10.42 12.91 11.65
C LYS A 175 -11.34 12.16 10.68
N ARG A 176 -10.79 11.27 9.86
CA ARG A 176 -11.53 10.47 8.87
C ARG A 176 -11.27 8.97 9.00
N ILE A 177 -10.79 8.54 10.18
CA ILE A 177 -10.38 7.13 10.37
C ILE A 177 -11.56 6.16 10.25
N SER A 178 -12.75 6.57 10.67
CA SER A 178 -13.97 5.75 10.50
C SER A 178 -14.30 5.47 9.03
N HIS A 179 -13.95 6.40 8.12
CA HIS A 179 -14.10 6.15 6.68
C HIS A 179 -13.07 5.13 6.19
N TRP A 180 -11.82 5.19 6.69
CA TRP A 180 -10.77 4.24 6.37
C TRP A 180 -11.19 2.81 6.74
N ASP A 181 -11.62 2.62 7.99
CA ASP A 181 -12.04 1.31 8.49
C ASP A 181 -13.23 0.75 7.70
N ALA A 182 -14.25 1.59 7.46
CA ALA A 182 -15.45 1.19 6.72
C ALA A 182 -15.14 0.86 5.25
N LEU A 183 -14.30 1.66 4.59
CA LEU A 183 -13.96 1.47 3.19
C LEU A 183 -13.08 0.24 2.97
N LEU A 184 -12.06 0.00 3.80
CA LEU A 184 -11.25 -1.22 3.70
C LEU A 184 -12.13 -2.47 3.83
N LYS A 185 -13.06 -2.47 4.80
CA LYS A 185 -14.01 -3.57 4.97
C LYS A 185 -14.91 -3.75 3.76
N ALA A 186 -15.47 -2.66 3.22
CA ALA A 186 -16.31 -2.71 2.03
C ALA A 186 -15.54 -3.28 0.84
N ARG A 187 -14.29 -2.84 0.62
CA ARG A 187 -13.45 -3.35 -0.47
C ARG A 187 -13.16 -4.84 -0.36
N ALA A 188 -12.95 -5.35 0.86
CA ALA A 188 -12.74 -6.78 1.08
C ALA A 188 -13.97 -7.61 0.67
N ILE A 189 -15.15 -7.19 1.12
CA ILE A 189 -16.41 -7.90 0.90
C ILE A 189 -16.82 -7.86 -0.57
N GLU A 190 -16.90 -6.67 -1.17
CA GLU A 190 -17.40 -6.49 -2.54
C GLU A 190 -16.50 -7.07 -3.62
N ASN A 191 -15.18 -7.17 -3.32
CA ASN A 191 -14.17 -7.67 -4.25
C ASN A 191 -13.72 -9.10 -3.95
N GLN A 192 -14.26 -9.70 -2.88
CA GLN A 192 -13.93 -11.07 -2.45
C GLN A 192 -12.42 -11.33 -2.44
N CYS A 193 -11.67 -10.45 -1.77
CA CYS A 193 -10.22 -10.47 -1.71
C CYS A 193 -9.73 -10.16 -0.27
N TYR A 194 -8.45 -10.45 0.00
CA TYR A 194 -7.80 -9.87 1.16
C TYR A 194 -7.58 -8.37 0.93
N VAL A 195 -7.73 -7.55 1.98
CA VAL A 195 -7.43 -6.12 1.93
C VAL A 195 -6.42 -5.77 3.01
N ILE A 196 -5.33 -5.15 2.60
CA ILE A 196 -4.28 -4.69 3.49
C ILE A 196 -4.24 -3.16 3.44
N GLY A 197 -4.57 -2.52 4.55
CA GLY A 197 -4.43 -1.09 4.75
C GLY A 197 -3.17 -0.80 5.57
N CYS A 198 -2.21 -0.08 4.99
CA CYS A 198 -1.03 0.42 5.68
C CYS A 198 -1.11 1.93 5.80
N ASN A 199 -1.22 2.44 7.02
CA ASN A 199 -1.30 3.86 7.33
C ASN A 199 -0.14 4.29 8.23
N ARG A 200 0.14 5.60 8.27
CA ARG A 200 1.10 6.17 9.22
C ARG A 200 0.47 6.47 10.58
N ILE A 201 1.33 6.75 11.55
CA ILE A 201 0.98 7.33 12.86
C ILE A 201 1.73 8.66 13.07
N GLY A 202 1.37 9.42 14.09
CA GLY A 202 2.05 10.66 14.49
C GLY A 202 1.39 11.92 13.94
N THR A 203 2.15 13.01 13.87
CA THR A 203 1.67 14.32 13.40
C THR A 203 2.54 14.82 12.26
N ASP A 204 1.93 15.39 11.22
CA ASP A 204 2.68 15.97 10.11
C ASP A 204 3.03 17.45 10.33
N GLY A 205 3.79 18.04 9.40
CA GLY A 205 4.17 19.45 9.45
C GLY A 205 3.01 20.45 9.33
N LYS A 206 1.81 19.99 8.99
CA LYS A 206 0.56 20.76 8.94
C LYS A 206 -0.31 20.54 10.18
N ALA A 207 0.23 19.94 11.24
CA ALA A 207 -0.46 19.59 12.48
C ALA A 207 -1.66 18.63 12.31
N LEU A 208 -1.70 17.85 11.23
CA LEU A 208 -2.66 16.76 11.09
C LEU A 208 -2.19 15.55 11.90
N VAL A 209 -3.10 15.00 12.69
CA VAL A 209 -2.86 13.82 13.52
C VAL A 209 -3.26 12.57 12.75
N TYR A 210 -2.42 11.54 12.83
CA TYR A 210 -2.61 10.21 12.27
C TYR A 210 -2.51 9.19 13.38
N ASN A 211 -3.50 8.33 13.51
CA ASN A 211 -3.57 7.32 14.58
C ASN A 211 -3.38 5.88 14.06
N GLY A 212 -2.85 5.71 12.85
CA GLY A 212 -2.59 4.40 12.29
C GLY A 212 -3.84 3.73 11.75
N HIS A 213 -4.37 2.74 12.47
CA HIS A 213 -5.40 1.82 12.02
C HIS A 213 -4.97 0.99 10.80
N SER A 214 -3.67 0.68 10.71
CA SER A 214 -3.24 -0.36 9.77
C SER A 214 -3.87 -1.68 10.15
N GLN A 215 -4.39 -2.41 9.16
CA GLN A 215 -5.20 -3.60 9.41
C GLN A 215 -5.20 -4.54 8.20
N VAL A 216 -5.56 -5.81 8.44
CA VAL A 216 -5.74 -6.83 7.41
C VAL A 216 -7.11 -7.45 7.56
N LEU A 217 -7.84 -7.52 6.44
CA LEU A 217 -9.18 -8.11 6.37
C LEU A 217 -9.21 -9.27 5.37
N ASN A 218 -9.99 -10.30 5.71
CA ASN A 218 -10.32 -11.37 4.77
C ASN A 218 -11.51 -10.98 3.87
N MET A 219 -11.85 -11.82 2.91
CA MET A 219 -12.93 -11.58 1.96
C MET A 219 -14.35 -11.47 2.59
N PHE A 220 -14.50 -11.83 3.86
CA PHE A 220 -15.75 -11.66 4.62
C PHE A 220 -15.80 -10.33 5.39
N GLY A 221 -14.74 -9.51 5.30
CA GLY A 221 -14.59 -8.30 6.07
C GLY A 221 -14.23 -8.52 7.54
N GLU A 222 -13.73 -9.70 7.88
CA GLU A 222 -13.25 -10.04 9.21
C GLU A 222 -11.76 -9.68 9.35
N HIS A 223 -11.38 -9.20 10.51
CA HIS A 223 -10.00 -8.83 10.77
C HIS A 223 -9.12 -10.07 11.00
N LEU A 224 -8.08 -10.24 10.17
CA LEU A 224 -6.93 -11.10 10.46
C LEU A 224 -5.91 -10.37 11.33
N SER A 225 -5.83 -9.03 11.20
CA SER A 225 -5.12 -8.14 12.09
C SER A 225 -6.01 -6.93 12.35
N THR A 226 -6.34 -6.71 13.61
CA THR A 226 -7.18 -5.59 14.06
C THR A 226 -6.47 -4.26 13.85
N PRO A 227 -7.19 -3.13 13.78
CA PRO A 227 -6.58 -1.80 13.69
C PRO A 227 -5.56 -1.56 14.80
N HIS A 228 -4.35 -1.11 14.42
CA HIS A 228 -3.25 -0.82 15.33
C HIS A 228 -3.05 0.68 15.50
N GLU A 229 -2.74 1.12 16.73
CA GLU A 229 -2.51 2.54 17.07
C GLU A 229 -1.08 2.81 17.57
N GLN A 230 -0.18 1.86 17.45
CA GLN A 230 1.22 1.97 17.89
C GLN A 230 2.19 1.90 16.71
N VAL A 231 3.40 2.41 16.91
CA VAL A 231 4.51 2.15 15.98
C VAL A 231 4.89 0.67 16.05
N GLY A 232 5.09 0.04 14.90
CA GLY A 232 5.52 -1.36 14.87
C GLY A 232 5.43 -2.02 13.51
N ILE A 233 5.89 -3.28 13.47
CA ILE A 233 5.69 -4.18 12.33
C ILE A 233 4.67 -5.23 12.75
N TYR A 234 3.54 -5.25 12.06
CA TYR A 234 2.43 -6.17 12.32
C TYR A 234 2.45 -7.26 11.27
N VAL A 235 2.63 -8.50 11.72
CA VAL A 235 2.82 -9.65 10.83
C VAL A 235 1.56 -10.50 10.79
N VAL A 236 1.14 -10.84 9.57
CA VAL A 236 -0.03 -11.68 9.28
C VAL A 236 0.34 -12.70 8.22
N GLU A 237 -0.25 -13.89 8.30
CA GLU A 237 -0.16 -14.92 7.27
C GLU A 237 -1.49 -14.97 6.50
N LEU A 238 -1.42 -14.86 5.18
CA LEU A 238 -2.55 -15.02 4.27
C LEU A 238 -2.59 -16.46 3.76
N ASP A 239 -3.80 -17.02 3.64
CA ASP A 239 -4.05 -18.38 3.15
C ASP A 239 -4.80 -18.34 1.81
N HIS A 240 -4.13 -18.77 0.74
CA HIS A 240 -4.70 -18.78 -0.61
C HIS A 240 -5.82 -19.81 -0.77
N GLU A 241 -5.71 -20.95 -0.11
CA GLU A 241 -6.73 -21.99 -0.17
C GLU A 241 -8.03 -21.51 0.50
N ALA A 242 -7.91 -20.89 1.68
CA ALA A 242 -9.06 -20.31 2.37
C ALA A 242 -9.79 -19.26 1.50
N LEU A 243 -9.02 -18.41 0.78
CA LEU A 243 -9.60 -17.45 -0.17
C LEU A 243 -10.36 -18.14 -1.30
N GLN A 244 -9.76 -19.15 -1.93
CA GLN A 244 -10.40 -19.88 -3.03
C GLN A 244 -11.64 -20.67 -2.57
N MET A 245 -11.59 -21.28 -1.39
CA MET A 245 -12.76 -21.95 -0.78
C MET A 245 -13.90 -20.97 -0.53
N GLY A 246 -13.60 -19.78 0.02
CA GLY A 246 -14.59 -18.73 0.24
C GLY A 246 -15.25 -18.26 -1.05
N ARG A 247 -14.46 -17.98 -2.10
CA ARG A 247 -14.96 -17.60 -3.43
C ARG A 247 -15.82 -18.70 -4.08
N LYS A 248 -15.46 -19.96 -3.87
CA LYS A 248 -16.26 -21.11 -4.36
C LYS A 248 -17.59 -21.22 -3.64
N ALA A 249 -17.59 -20.98 -2.32
CA ALA A 249 -18.81 -21.02 -1.50
C ALA A 249 -19.76 -19.85 -1.79
N LEU A 250 -19.22 -18.67 -2.09
CA LEU A 250 -19.95 -17.43 -2.37
C LEU A 250 -19.46 -16.82 -3.70
N PRO A 251 -19.91 -17.30 -4.86
CA PRO A 251 -19.33 -16.91 -6.16
C PRO A 251 -19.87 -15.58 -6.71
N PHE A 252 -19.98 -14.54 -5.88
CA PHE A 252 -20.63 -13.25 -6.23
C PHE A 252 -19.92 -12.48 -7.36
N LEU A 253 -18.63 -12.71 -7.58
CA LEU A 253 -17.91 -12.10 -8.70
C LEU A 253 -18.37 -12.59 -10.07
N LYS A 254 -19.15 -13.67 -10.14
CA LYS A 254 -19.75 -14.16 -11.40
C LYS A 254 -20.92 -13.28 -11.87
N ASP A 255 -21.51 -12.52 -10.93
CA ASP A 255 -22.66 -11.66 -11.19
C ASP A 255 -22.24 -10.19 -11.39
N ALA A 256 -20.92 -9.90 -11.42
CA ALA A 256 -20.36 -8.55 -11.43
C ALA A 256 -20.02 -8.04 -12.85
#